data_98f10f6e593b40c77ecb130dd323827b
#
_entry.id   98f10f6e593b40c77ecb130dd323827b
#
_cell.length_a   1.000
_cell.length_b   1.000
_cell.length_c   1.000
_cell.angle_alpha   90.00
_cell.angle_beta   90.00
_cell.angle_gamma   90.00
#
_symmetry.space_group_name_H-M   'P 1'
#
loop_
_entity.id
_entity.type
_entity.pdbx_description
1 polymer ?
#
loop_
_entity_poly.entity_id
_entity_poly.type
_entity_poly.pdbx_seq_one_letter_code
_entity_poly.pdbx_strand_id
1 'polypeptide(L)'
;MDLSTHTSWDTWLSSLSTESLATLLSLRPDVAVPPPTSLVVLSTRLTQQRSYRRALGNLNRPQLYTLNVLTCSTTELSVTSLKKGSLLSFLSTTEIEEILSTLVNYALLYPTSNDAYLPAPGLAEVLPHLPLDLADNPPLRDCAALRTDIARLPDNQRHVLE
;
A
#
# COMPACT_ATOMS: atom_id res chain seq x y z
N MET A 1 -0.77 31.87 -10.83
CA MET A 1 -1.00 30.63 -11.58
C MET A 1 0.03 29.63 -11.13
N ASP A 2 -0.25 28.94 -10.02
CA ASP A 2 0.62 27.90 -9.50
C ASP A 2 0.40 26.64 -10.32
N LEU A 3 1.29 26.41 -11.27
CA LEU A 3 1.46 25.11 -11.89
C LEU A 3 2.12 24.20 -10.85
N SER A 4 1.33 23.66 -9.95
CA SER A 4 1.74 22.50 -9.15
C SER A 4 2.12 21.43 -10.15
N THR A 5 3.42 21.21 -10.34
CA THR A 5 3.96 20.14 -11.16
C THR A 5 3.67 18.83 -10.45
N HIS A 6 2.42 18.36 -10.58
CA HIS A 6 2.09 16.99 -10.16
C HIS A 6 2.96 16.06 -10.96
N THR A 7 3.86 15.36 -10.30
CA THR A 7 4.65 14.31 -10.93
C THR A 7 3.69 13.25 -11.43
N SER A 8 3.55 13.10 -12.74
CA SER A 8 2.71 12.06 -13.30
C SER A 8 3.41 10.70 -13.17
N TRP A 9 2.66 9.61 -13.19
CA TRP A 9 3.17 8.25 -13.18
C TRP A 9 4.28 8.02 -14.22
N ASP A 10 4.06 8.42 -15.47
CA ASP A 10 5.03 8.22 -16.55
C ASP A 10 6.29 9.09 -16.37
N THR A 11 6.12 10.32 -15.84
CA THR A 11 7.25 11.20 -15.50
C THR A 11 8.09 10.59 -14.39
N TRP A 12 7.46 10.08 -13.33
CA TRP A 12 8.17 9.38 -12.27
C TRP A 12 8.91 8.14 -12.79
N LEU A 13 8.24 7.30 -13.56
CA LEU A 13 8.85 6.08 -14.10
C LEU A 13 10.07 6.39 -14.99
N SER A 14 10.02 7.49 -15.76
CA SER A 14 11.13 7.94 -16.60
C SER A 14 12.28 8.56 -15.80
N SER A 15 12.05 9.02 -14.59
CA SER A 15 13.05 9.58 -13.68
C SER A 15 13.80 8.54 -12.86
N LEU A 16 13.38 7.27 -12.90
CA LEU A 16 14.02 6.20 -12.15
C LEU A 16 15.45 5.97 -12.61
N SER A 17 16.37 5.82 -11.66
CA SER A 17 17.75 5.42 -11.96
C SER A 17 17.82 3.99 -12.49
N THR A 18 18.90 3.65 -13.17
CA THR A 18 19.15 2.28 -13.64
C THR A 18 19.12 1.26 -12.50
N GLU A 19 19.62 1.65 -11.33
CA GLU A 19 19.61 0.82 -10.12
C GLU A 19 18.19 0.59 -9.59
N SER A 20 17.39 1.66 -9.52
CA SER A 20 15.98 1.57 -9.11
C SER A 20 15.15 0.72 -10.08
N LEU A 21 15.40 0.85 -11.39
CA LEU A 21 14.77 0.00 -12.41
C LEU A 21 15.19 -1.46 -12.28
N ALA A 22 16.48 -1.74 -12.02
CA ALA A 22 16.94 -3.10 -11.79
C ALA A 22 16.29 -3.72 -10.54
N THR A 23 16.17 -2.95 -9.46
CA THR A 23 15.47 -3.37 -8.23
C THR A 23 14.01 -3.68 -8.52
N LEU A 24 13.30 -2.80 -9.22
CA LEU A 24 11.91 -2.99 -9.62
C LEU A 24 11.74 -4.27 -10.45
N LEU A 25 12.57 -4.49 -11.46
CA LEU A 25 12.50 -5.66 -12.32
C LEU A 25 12.82 -6.96 -11.56
N SER A 26 13.70 -6.90 -10.56
CA SER A 26 14.00 -8.05 -9.70
C SER A 26 12.83 -8.41 -8.79
N LEU A 27 12.13 -7.42 -8.25
CA LEU A 27 10.94 -7.61 -7.41
C LEU A 27 9.70 -7.99 -8.22
N ARG A 28 9.66 -7.61 -9.50
CA ARG A 28 8.54 -7.83 -10.41
C ARG A 28 8.95 -8.67 -11.64
N PRO A 29 9.30 -9.96 -11.45
CA PRO A 29 9.70 -10.83 -12.57
C PRO A 29 8.59 -11.01 -13.61
N ASP A 30 7.33 -10.78 -13.24
CA ASP A 30 6.18 -10.83 -14.12
C ASP A 30 6.21 -9.77 -15.24
N VAL A 31 6.85 -8.63 -15.01
CA VAL A 31 7.01 -7.57 -16.01
C VAL A 31 8.40 -7.57 -16.67
N ALA A 32 9.36 -8.27 -16.06
CA ALA A 32 10.72 -8.35 -16.54
C ALA A 32 10.91 -9.35 -17.71
N VAL A 33 10.00 -10.33 -17.83
CA VAL A 33 10.11 -11.41 -18.84
C VAL A 33 8.89 -11.42 -19.77
N PRO A 34 9.08 -11.25 -21.08
CA PRO A 34 10.33 -10.90 -21.78
C PRO A 34 10.77 -9.46 -21.43
N PRO A 35 12.05 -9.11 -21.60
CA PRO A 35 12.54 -7.77 -21.27
C PRO A 35 11.72 -6.67 -21.95
N PRO A 36 11.30 -5.62 -21.22
CA PRO A 36 10.54 -4.52 -21.81
C PRO A 36 11.43 -3.75 -22.80
N THR A 37 10.90 -3.48 -23.98
CA THR A 37 11.62 -2.79 -25.06
C THR A 37 11.60 -1.26 -24.89
N SER A 38 10.73 -0.75 -24.05
CA SER A 38 10.59 0.68 -23.75
C SER A 38 9.89 0.90 -22.40
N LEU A 39 10.01 2.13 -21.87
CA LEU A 39 9.31 2.52 -20.63
C LEU A 39 7.79 2.48 -20.80
N VAL A 40 7.27 2.76 -21.99
CA VAL A 40 5.83 2.66 -22.27
C VAL A 40 5.34 1.21 -22.13
N VAL A 41 6.10 0.26 -22.66
CA VAL A 41 5.79 -1.18 -22.51
C VAL A 41 5.89 -1.60 -21.06
N LEU A 42 6.88 -1.10 -20.31
CA LEU A 42 7.02 -1.37 -18.89
C LEU A 42 5.84 -0.79 -18.10
N SER A 43 5.49 0.48 -18.32
CA SER A 43 4.33 1.14 -17.69
C SER A 43 3.03 0.36 -17.94
N THR A 44 2.78 -0.02 -19.18
CA THR A 44 1.60 -0.82 -19.56
C THR A 44 1.55 -2.18 -18.84
N ARG A 45 2.69 -2.86 -18.71
CA ARG A 45 2.75 -4.16 -18.00
C ARG A 45 2.56 -4.01 -16.49
N LEU A 46 3.16 -2.97 -15.90
CA LEU A 46 3.04 -2.67 -14.47
C LEU A 46 1.59 -2.39 -14.06
N THR A 47 0.83 -1.72 -14.93
CA THR A 47 -0.56 -1.32 -14.67
C THR A 47 -1.60 -2.40 -15.03
N GLN A 48 -1.17 -3.55 -15.53
CA GLN A 48 -2.09 -4.67 -15.77
C GLN A 48 -2.63 -5.26 -14.47
N GLN A 49 -3.92 -5.54 -14.43
CA GLN A 49 -4.61 -6.13 -13.28
C GLN A 49 -3.93 -7.41 -12.77
N ARG A 50 -3.51 -8.29 -13.69
CA ARG A 50 -2.80 -9.53 -13.35
C ARG A 50 -1.46 -9.28 -12.67
N SER A 51 -0.74 -8.26 -13.12
CA SER A 51 0.54 -7.85 -12.59
C SER A 51 0.38 -7.29 -11.18
N TYR A 52 -0.63 -6.45 -10.95
CA TYR A 52 -0.96 -5.97 -9.61
C TYR A 52 -1.29 -7.11 -8.64
N ARG A 53 -2.13 -8.06 -9.05
CA ARG A 53 -2.47 -9.21 -8.18
C ARG A 53 -1.26 -10.01 -7.75
N ARG A 54 -0.28 -10.18 -8.63
CA ARG A 54 0.99 -10.84 -8.28
C ARG A 54 1.81 -10.03 -7.28
N ALA A 55 1.94 -8.72 -7.50
CA ALA A 55 2.64 -7.85 -6.58
C ALA A 55 1.98 -7.83 -5.19
N LEU A 56 0.66 -7.71 -5.14
CA LEU A 56 -0.11 -7.71 -3.89
C LEU A 56 0.05 -9.02 -3.11
N GLY A 57 0.19 -10.16 -3.80
CA GLY A 57 0.43 -11.45 -3.17
C GLY A 57 1.76 -11.58 -2.43
N ASN A 58 2.73 -10.71 -2.73
CA ASN A 58 4.04 -10.67 -2.08
C ASN A 58 4.09 -9.69 -0.88
N LEU A 59 3.02 -8.93 -0.65
CA LEU A 59 2.97 -7.95 0.44
C LEU A 59 2.50 -8.58 1.75
N ASN A 60 3.06 -8.09 2.84
CA ASN A 60 2.58 -8.43 4.18
C ASN A 60 1.34 -7.60 4.57
N ARG A 61 0.69 -7.98 5.69
CA ARG A 61 -0.52 -7.30 6.16
C ARG A 61 -0.36 -5.79 6.41
N PRO A 62 0.69 -5.29 7.11
CA PRO A 62 0.91 -3.87 7.29
C PRO A 62 1.06 -3.11 5.96
N GLN A 63 1.77 -3.69 4.98
CA GLN A 63 1.95 -3.10 3.64
C GLN A 63 0.62 -3.01 2.89
N LEU A 64 -0.17 -4.09 2.88
CA LEU A 64 -1.50 -4.11 2.26
C LEU A 64 -2.45 -3.11 2.92
N TYR A 65 -2.40 -3.01 4.25
CA TYR A 65 -3.22 -2.06 4.99
C TYR A 65 -2.85 -0.61 4.65
N THR A 66 -1.55 -0.27 4.68
CA THR A 66 -1.07 1.06 4.30
C THR A 66 -1.46 1.41 2.86
N LEU A 67 -1.34 0.46 1.95
CA LEU A 67 -1.72 0.64 0.55
C LEU A 67 -3.23 0.92 0.40
N ASN A 68 -4.07 0.19 1.14
CA ASN A 68 -5.52 0.43 1.16
C ASN A 68 -5.87 1.83 1.69
N VAL A 69 -5.24 2.26 2.78
CA VAL A 69 -5.44 3.60 3.34
C VAL A 69 -5.12 4.67 2.29
N LEU A 70 -4.00 4.52 1.57
CA LEU A 70 -3.59 5.46 0.53
C LEU A 70 -4.53 5.47 -0.67
N THR A 71 -5.03 4.31 -1.08
CA THR A 71 -5.96 4.22 -2.23
C THR A 71 -7.37 4.68 -1.93
N CYS A 72 -7.82 4.55 -0.68
CA CYS A 72 -9.13 5.06 -0.25
C CYS A 72 -9.13 6.58 -0.03
N SER A 73 -7.95 7.18 0.10
CA SER A 73 -7.83 8.63 0.27
C SER A 73 -7.98 9.34 -1.06
N THR A 74 -8.86 10.33 -1.11
CA THR A 74 -9.05 11.19 -2.28
C THR A 74 -7.98 12.28 -2.42
N THR A 75 -7.12 12.40 -1.42
CA THR A 75 -6.06 13.42 -1.35
C THR A 75 -4.69 12.76 -1.23
N GLU A 76 -3.67 13.46 -1.72
CA GLU A 76 -2.28 13.09 -1.51
C GLU A 76 -1.97 13.00 0.00
N LEU A 77 -1.42 11.88 0.44
CA LEU A 77 -1.07 11.68 1.84
C LEU A 77 0.45 11.70 2.03
N SER A 78 0.90 12.58 2.90
CA SER A 78 2.27 12.59 3.39
C SER A 78 2.44 11.62 4.57
N VAL A 79 3.69 11.26 4.88
CA VAL A 79 4.03 10.43 6.07
C VAL A 79 3.44 11.03 7.35
N THR A 80 3.51 12.36 7.50
CA THR A 80 2.94 13.09 8.64
C THR A 80 1.43 12.98 8.73
N SER A 81 0.75 13.01 7.60
CA SER A 81 -0.70 12.86 7.53
C SER A 81 -1.16 11.44 7.85
N LEU A 82 -0.41 10.43 7.36
CA LEU A 82 -0.65 9.02 7.68
C LEU A 82 -0.52 8.73 9.18
N LYS A 83 0.44 9.38 9.85
CA LYS A 83 0.63 9.22 11.28
C LYS A 83 -0.41 9.96 12.14
N LYS A 84 -0.83 11.15 11.71
CA LYS A 84 -1.84 11.96 12.42
C LYS A 84 -3.25 11.38 12.28
N GLY A 85 -3.56 10.81 11.13
CA GLY A 85 -4.80 10.05 10.98
C GLY A 85 -4.68 8.74 11.74
N SER A 86 -5.49 8.50 12.75
CA SER A 86 -5.46 7.34 13.67
C SER A 86 -5.28 5.95 13.02
N LEU A 87 -5.31 5.88 11.70
CA LEU A 87 -5.27 4.65 10.90
C LEU A 87 -3.93 3.90 10.98
N LEU A 88 -2.79 4.60 11.08
CA LEU A 88 -1.45 4.01 11.17
C LEU A 88 -0.74 4.39 12.48
N SER A 89 -1.48 4.81 13.49
CA SER A 89 -0.93 5.26 14.79
C SER A 89 -0.18 4.16 15.55
N PHE A 90 -0.44 2.89 15.22
CA PHE A 90 0.24 1.73 15.81
C PHE A 90 1.63 1.46 15.22
N LEU A 91 2.00 2.12 14.10
CA LEU A 91 3.30 2.02 13.47
C LEU A 91 4.19 3.21 13.86
N SER A 92 5.47 2.97 13.99
CA SER A 92 6.47 4.02 14.12
C SER A 92 6.66 4.75 12.78
N THR A 93 7.24 5.95 12.82
CA THR A 93 7.52 6.70 11.58
C THR A 93 8.47 5.93 10.67
N THR A 94 9.49 5.29 11.25
CA THR A 94 10.48 4.49 10.50
C THR A 94 9.81 3.29 9.80
N GLU A 95 8.91 2.59 10.49
CA GLU A 95 8.17 1.47 9.88
C GLU A 95 7.27 1.93 8.74
N ILE A 96 6.63 3.11 8.87
CA ILE A 96 5.84 3.69 7.77
C ILE A 96 6.73 4.01 6.57
N GLU A 97 7.89 4.63 6.79
CA GLU A 97 8.86 4.96 5.74
C GLU A 97 9.39 3.70 5.02
N GLU A 98 9.71 2.65 5.77
CA GLU A 98 10.12 1.35 5.20
C GLU A 98 9.01 0.71 4.35
N ILE A 99 7.77 0.76 4.83
CA ILE A 99 6.61 0.26 4.10
C ILE A 99 6.43 1.05 2.80
N LEU A 100 6.46 2.38 2.86
CA LEU A 100 6.31 3.24 1.69
C LEU A 100 7.43 3.02 0.68
N SER A 101 8.68 2.92 1.13
CA SER A 101 9.84 2.59 0.29
C SER A 101 9.64 1.24 -0.42
N THR A 102 9.19 0.24 0.30
CA THR A 102 8.89 -1.07 -0.28
C THR A 102 7.80 -0.98 -1.34
N LEU A 103 6.70 -0.28 -1.08
CA LEU A 103 5.60 -0.12 -2.03
C LEU A 103 6.01 0.66 -3.29
N VAL A 104 6.91 1.65 -3.14
CA VAL A 104 7.52 2.37 -4.28
C VAL A 104 8.41 1.44 -5.09
N ASN A 105 9.24 0.61 -4.44
CA ASN A 105 10.10 -0.36 -5.13
C ASN A 105 9.30 -1.41 -5.92
N TYR A 106 8.09 -1.74 -5.46
CA TYR A 106 7.14 -2.58 -6.21
C TYR A 106 6.36 -1.82 -7.30
N ALA A 107 6.58 -0.50 -7.45
CA ALA A 107 5.80 0.37 -8.33
C ALA A 107 4.28 0.27 -8.08
N LEU A 108 3.88 0.19 -6.83
CA LEU A 108 2.49 0.27 -6.39
C LEU A 108 2.12 1.67 -5.92
N LEU A 109 3.13 2.43 -5.49
CA LEU A 109 3.05 3.85 -5.16
C LEU A 109 4.14 4.61 -5.91
N TYR A 110 3.91 5.90 -6.11
CA TYR A 110 4.95 6.80 -6.59
C TYR A 110 4.92 8.12 -5.79
N PRO A 111 6.10 8.70 -5.50
CA PRO A 111 6.19 9.95 -4.78
C PRO A 111 5.77 11.13 -5.66
N THR A 112 5.15 12.12 -5.04
CA THR A 112 4.85 13.43 -5.66
C THR A 112 5.84 14.49 -5.19
N SER A 113 5.75 15.69 -5.80
CA SER A 113 6.66 16.81 -5.46
C SER A 113 6.50 17.36 -4.03
N ASN A 114 5.50 16.91 -3.27
CA ASN A 114 5.17 17.40 -1.93
C ASN A 114 5.45 16.38 -0.81
N ASP A 115 6.40 15.48 -0.98
CA ASP A 115 6.68 14.36 -0.06
C ASP A 115 5.43 13.51 0.25
N ALA A 116 4.48 13.53 -0.66
CA ALA A 116 3.28 12.72 -0.62
C ALA A 116 3.38 11.56 -1.60
N TYR A 117 2.50 10.59 -1.44
CA TYR A 117 2.47 9.39 -2.26
C TYR A 117 1.12 9.22 -2.93
N LEU A 118 1.14 8.78 -4.16
CA LEU A 118 -0.05 8.42 -4.92
C LEU A 118 -0.01 6.95 -5.34
N PRO A 119 -1.17 6.28 -5.38
CA PRO A 119 -1.26 4.93 -5.90
C PRO A 119 -1.03 4.90 -7.41
N ALA A 120 -0.44 3.80 -7.88
CA ALA A 120 -0.27 3.54 -9.31
C ALA A 120 -1.63 3.51 -10.03
N PRO A 121 -1.69 3.93 -11.32
CA PRO A 121 -2.94 4.00 -12.06
C PRO A 121 -3.69 2.67 -12.12
N GLY A 122 -5.00 2.68 -11.81
CA GLY A 122 -5.85 1.48 -11.83
C GLY A 122 -5.64 0.50 -10.66
N LEU A 123 -4.74 0.79 -9.73
CA LEU A 123 -4.48 -0.08 -8.58
C LEU A 123 -5.71 -0.21 -7.66
N ALA A 124 -6.45 0.87 -7.46
CA ALA A 124 -7.65 0.88 -6.61
C ALA A 124 -8.72 -0.13 -7.08
N GLU A 125 -8.79 -0.42 -8.37
CA GLU A 125 -9.75 -1.37 -8.94
C GLU A 125 -9.40 -2.84 -8.62
N VAL A 126 -8.15 -3.09 -8.29
CA VAL A 126 -7.60 -4.44 -8.07
C VAL A 126 -7.49 -4.77 -6.59
N LEU A 127 -7.36 -3.75 -5.76
CA LEU A 127 -7.30 -3.94 -4.32
C LEU A 127 -8.60 -4.57 -3.81
N PRO A 128 -8.51 -5.65 -3.03
CA PRO A 128 -9.68 -6.14 -2.34
C PRO A 128 -10.18 -4.99 -1.46
N HIS A 129 -11.47 -4.69 -1.58
CA HIS A 129 -12.13 -3.80 -0.61
C HIS A 129 -12.06 -4.51 0.75
N LEU A 130 -10.99 -4.28 1.47
CA LEU A 130 -11.00 -4.58 2.89
C LEU A 130 -12.08 -3.69 3.47
N PRO A 131 -13.09 -4.26 4.16
CA PRO A 131 -14.05 -3.43 4.86
C PRO A 131 -13.25 -2.56 5.84
N LEU A 132 -13.00 -1.32 5.43
CA LEU A 132 -12.43 -0.29 6.29
C LEU A 132 -13.54 0.23 7.24
N ASP A 133 -14.38 -0.65 7.76
CA ASP A 133 -15.22 -0.40 8.92
C ASP A 133 -14.39 -0.14 10.18
N LEU A 134 -13.14 0.28 9.97
CA LEU A 134 -12.26 0.74 11.04
C LEU A 134 -12.60 2.16 11.52
N ALA A 135 -13.43 2.89 10.77
CA ALA A 135 -13.91 4.20 11.22
C ALA A 135 -14.89 4.07 12.40
N ASP A 136 -15.59 2.94 12.50
CA ASP A 136 -16.53 2.63 13.58
C ASP A 136 -16.02 1.53 14.53
N ASN A 137 -14.80 1.06 14.36
CA ASN A 137 -14.22 0.17 15.35
C ASN A 137 -13.96 0.96 16.65
N PRO A 138 -14.63 0.61 17.73
CA PRO A 138 -14.28 1.17 19.03
C PRO A 138 -12.78 0.91 19.25
N PRO A 139 -12.05 1.82 19.94
CA PRO A 139 -10.63 1.68 20.19
C PRO A 139 -10.39 0.25 20.67
N LEU A 140 -9.37 -0.40 20.08
CA LEU A 140 -8.95 -1.78 20.40
C LEU A 140 -9.20 -2.01 21.89
N ARG A 141 -10.23 -2.81 22.19
CA ARG A 141 -10.58 -3.10 23.58
C ARG A 141 -9.32 -3.61 24.26
N ASP A 142 -9.01 -3.05 25.40
CA ASP A 142 -7.92 -3.50 26.22
C ASP A 142 -7.90 -5.03 26.25
N CYS A 143 -6.73 -5.64 26.07
CA CYS A 143 -6.60 -7.12 26.06
C CYS A 143 -7.25 -7.77 27.29
N ALA A 144 -7.36 -7.06 28.40
CA ALA A 144 -8.06 -7.48 29.60
C ALA A 144 -9.59 -7.56 29.37
N ALA A 145 -10.17 -6.58 28.68
CA ALA A 145 -11.60 -6.58 28.34
C ALA A 145 -11.93 -7.69 27.32
N LEU A 146 -11.04 -7.93 26.36
CA LEU A 146 -11.20 -9.00 25.37
C LEU A 146 -11.16 -10.39 26.02
N ARG A 147 -10.25 -10.60 26.98
CA ARG A 147 -10.16 -11.85 27.77
C ARG A 147 -11.43 -12.08 28.60
N THR A 148 -12.00 -11.02 29.14
CA THR A 148 -13.25 -11.10 29.92
C THR A 148 -14.44 -11.44 29.02
N ASP A 149 -14.48 -10.91 27.80
CA ASP A 149 -15.54 -11.20 26.84
C ASP A 149 -15.42 -12.64 26.31
N ILE A 150 -14.19 -13.12 26.03
CA ILE A 150 -13.92 -14.51 25.66
C ILE A 150 -14.32 -15.48 26.79
N ALA A 151 -14.08 -15.11 28.06
CA ALA A 151 -14.46 -15.91 29.20
C ALA A 151 -15.99 -16.04 29.38
N ARG A 152 -16.77 -15.12 28.82
CA ARG A 152 -18.24 -15.13 28.84
C ARG A 152 -18.87 -15.91 27.68
N LEU A 153 -18.07 -16.33 26.69
CA LEU A 153 -18.58 -17.13 25.58
C LEU A 153 -18.93 -18.54 26.05
N PRO A 154 -20.04 -19.13 25.58
CA PRO A 154 -20.38 -20.52 25.84
C PRO A 154 -19.29 -21.45 25.28
N ASP A 155 -19.09 -22.59 25.94
CA ASP A 155 -17.97 -23.52 25.69
C ASP A 155 -17.89 -24.00 24.24
N ASN A 156 -19.01 -24.11 23.52
CA ASN A 156 -19.07 -24.48 22.11
C ASN A 156 -18.48 -23.39 21.17
N GLN A 157 -18.30 -22.17 21.63
CA GLN A 157 -17.71 -21.08 20.87
C GLN A 157 -16.25 -20.81 21.26
N ARG A 158 -15.80 -21.28 22.42
CA ARG A 158 -14.40 -21.17 22.86
C ARG A 158 -13.45 -22.02 22.04
N HIS A 159 -13.84 -23.26 21.70
CA HIS A 159 -13.02 -24.18 20.94
C HIS A 159 -12.70 -23.75 19.51
N VAL A 160 -13.29 -22.70 19.00
CA VAL A 160 -13.00 -22.15 17.67
C VAL A 160 -11.85 -21.12 17.72
N LEU A 161 -11.45 -20.68 18.93
CA LEU A 161 -10.46 -19.62 19.14
C LEU A 161 -9.12 -20.14 19.74
N GLU A 162 -9.02 -21.43 20.05
CA GLU A 162 -7.80 -22.15 20.39
C GLU A 162 -7.17 -22.79 19.15
#